data_f3648e482203f526338e1e528ee72743
#
_entry.id   f3648e482203f526338e1e528ee72743
#
_cell.length_a   1.000
_cell.length_b   1.000
_cell.length_c   1.000
_cell.angle_alpha   90.00
_cell.angle_beta   90.00
_cell.angle_gamma   90.00
#
_symmetry.space_group_name_H-M   'P 1'
#
loop_
_entity.id
_entity.type
_entity.pdbx_description
1 polymer ?
#
loop_
_entity_poly.entity_id
_entity_poly.type
_entity_poly.pdbx_seq_one_letter_code
_entity_poly.pdbx_strand_id
1 'polypeptide(L)'
;MTGKTSKSATKNSRTLVTHEFPALFDSNSRVLLLGSIPSPKSREQGFYYGHPQNRFWKVLAQVLGEKLPETIPQKKAMLKKHHIALWDVLESCTIVGASDTSIEDVVPNKISELVQATHVERIFCTGATAHKLYQKYCAEDVGIDAEKLPSTSPANCAVSIEKLVEAYRQIL
;
A
#
# COMPACT_ATOMS: atom_id res chain seq x y z
N MET A 1 27.48 -5.73 45.91
CA MET A 1 27.31 -4.55 45.03
C MET A 1 26.96 -5.05 43.64
N THR A 2 25.71 -5.06 43.34
CA THR A 2 25.17 -5.58 42.12
C THR A 2 24.79 -4.44 41.20
N GLY A 3 25.63 -4.20 40.20
CA GLY A 3 25.28 -3.28 39.10
C GLY A 3 24.27 -3.93 38.18
N LYS A 4 23.02 -3.52 38.26
CA LYS A 4 22.02 -3.83 37.26
C LYS A 4 22.26 -2.95 36.06
N THR A 5 22.90 -3.48 35.06
CA THR A 5 22.83 -2.94 33.70
C THR A 5 21.47 -3.29 33.12
N SER A 6 20.56 -2.35 33.14
CA SER A 6 19.33 -2.46 32.39
C SER A 6 19.69 -2.46 30.91
N LYS A 7 19.61 -3.60 30.27
CA LYS A 7 19.62 -3.68 28.80
C LYS A 7 18.34 -2.98 28.34
N SER A 8 18.46 -1.75 27.88
CA SER A 8 17.41 -1.13 27.08
C SER A 8 17.19 -2.04 25.89
N ALA A 9 16.05 -2.68 25.83
CA ALA A 9 15.63 -3.41 24.65
C ALA A 9 15.68 -2.43 23.46
N THR A 10 16.58 -2.68 22.53
CA THR A 10 16.71 -1.86 21.33
C THR A 10 15.42 -1.98 20.53
N LYS A 11 14.58 -0.93 20.58
CA LYS A 11 13.36 -0.78 19.77
C LYS A 11 13.65 -0.72 18.26
N ASN A 12 14.88 -0.93 17.82
CA ASN A 12 15.37 -0.68 16.47
C ASN A 12 15.98 -1.92 15.81
N SER A 13 15.47 -3.13 16.06
CA SER A 13 15.93 -4.29 15.33
C SER A 13 15.28 -4.34 13.94
N ARG A 14 16.12 -4.55 12.94
CA ARG A 14 15.68 -4.76 11.57
C ARG A 14 14.98 -6.11 11.43
N THR A 15 13.83 -6.14 10.80
CA THR A 15 12.98 -7.33 10.63
C THR A 15 12.75 -7.61 9.16
N LEU A 16 12.81 -8.88 8.77
CA LEU A 16 12.34 -9.32 7.45
C LEU A 16 10.82 -9.31 7.43
N VAL A 17 10.25 -8.66 6.44
CA VAL A 17 8.82 -8.63 6.19
C VAL A 17 8.53 -9.23 4.83
N THR A 18 7.59 -10.16 4.78
CA THR A 18 7.10 -10.80 3.55
C THR A 18 5.63 -10.46 3.37
N HIS A 19 5.23 -10.20 2.13
CA HIS A 19 3.83 -9.95 1.78
C HIS A 19 3.05 -11.27 1.84
N GLU A 20 2.13 -11.41 2.81
CA GLU A 20 1.49 -12.69 3.12
C GLU A 20 0.09 -12.85 2.52
N PHE A 21 -0.50 -11.80 1.97
CA PHE A 21 -1.83 -11.86 1.36
C PHE A 21 -1.79 -11.47 -0.13
N PRO A 22 -2.73 -12.03 -0.92
CA PRO A 22 -2.64 -11.90 -2.38
C PRO A 22 -3.01 -10.51 -2.87
N ALA A 23 -2.56 -10.19 -4.09
CA ALA A 23 -3.08 -9.06 -4.84
C ALA A 23 -4.59 -9.20 -5.05
N LEU A 24 -5.30 -8.08 -5.06
CA LEU A 24 -6.73 -8.04 -5.37
C LEU A 24 -6.90 -7.53 -6.80
N PHE A 25 -7.39 -8.37 -7.68
CA PHE A 25 -7.63 -8.02 -9.08
C PHE A 25 -8.56 -9.04 -9.74
N ASP A 26 -9.11 -8.66 -10.88
CA ASP A 26 -9.73 -9.59 -11.84
C ASP A 26 -9.31 -9.17 -13.26
N SER A 27 -9.73 -9.95 -14.26
CA SER A 27 -9.39 -9.66 -15.66
C SER A 27 -9.89 -8.29 -16.15
N ASN A 28 -10.91 -7.74 -15.48
CA ASN A 28 -11.52 -6.45 -15.83
C ASN A 28 -10.90 -5.25 -15.10
N SER A 29 -9.91 -5.48 -14.24
CA SER A 29 -9.22 -4.39 -13.55
C SER A 29 -8.56 -3.45 -14.55
N ARG A 30 -8.73 -2.15 -14.35
CA ARG A 30 -8.22 -1.08 -15.24
C ARG A 30 -7.25 -0.14 -14.57
N VAL A 31 -7.39 0.03 -13.26
CA VAL A 31 -6.55 0.90 -12.44
C VAL A 31 -5.90 0.06 -11.36
N LEU A 32 -4.59 0.20 -11.19
CA LEU A 32 -3.85 -0.48 -10.13
C LEU A 32 -3.37 0.56 -9.11
N LEU A 33 -3.73 0.35 -7.86
CA LEU A 33 -3.23 1.12 -6.73
C LEU A 33 -2.16 0.30 -6.00
N LEU A 34 -1.00 0.89 -5.78
CA LEU A 34 0.15 0.24 -5.16
C LEU A 34 0.59 0.98 -3.90
N GLY A 35 0.63 0.27 -2.78
CA GLY A 35 1.38 0.69 -1.59
C GLY A 35 2.83 0.20 -1.66
N SER A 36 3.62 0.48 -0.62
CA SER A 36 5.01 0.00 -0.53
C SER A 36 5.09 -1.43 -0.01
N ILE A 37 4.71 -1.62 1.23
CA ILE A 37 4.62 -2.92 1.91
C ILE A 37 3.56 -2.81 3.00
N PRO A 38 2.84 -3.90 3.35
CA PRO A 38 1.83 -3.83 4.39
C PRO A 38 2.41 -3.37 5.74
N SER A 39 1.68 -2.47 6.41
CA SER A 39 2.00 -2.06 7.78
C SER A 39 1.90 -3.24 8.75
N PRO A 40 2.51 -3.14 9.97
CA PRO A 40 2.34 -4.17 10.99
C PRO A 40 0.88 -4.53 11.28
N LYS A 41 -0.01 -3.53 11.34
CA LYS A 41 -1.46 -3.75 11.54
C LYS A 41 -2.12 -4.45 10.37
N SER A 42 -1.76 -4.13 9.13
CA SER A 42 -2.26 -4.81 7.94
C SER A 42 -1.82 -6.27 7.91
N ARG A 43 -0.58 -6.56 8.28
CA ARG A 43 -0.07 -7.93 8.38
C ARG A 43 -0.78 -8.74 9.47
N GLU A 44 -1.04 -8.12 10.62
CA GLU A 44 -1.79 -8.74 11.71
C GLU A 44 -3.23 -9.09 11.27
N GLN A 45 -3.89 -8.22 10.53
CA GLN A 45 -5.25 -8.42 10.03
C GLN A 45 -5.31 -9.23 8.74
N GLY A 46 -4.19 -9.40 8.04
CA GLY A 46 -4.13 -10.12 6.77
C GLY A 46 -4.83 -9.42 5.61
N PHE A 47 -4.93 -8.08 5.65
CA PHE A 47 -5.58 -7.30 4.60
C PHE A 47 -5.03 -5.88 4.49
N TYR A 48 -5.24 -5.25 3.32
CA TYR A 48 -4.70 -3.95 2.95
C TYR A 48 -5.26 -2.81 3.81
N TYR A 49 -4.39 -1.88 4.19
CA TYR A 49 -4.75 -0.65 4.92
C TYR A 49 -5.58 -0.93 6.18
N GLY A 50 -5.16 -1.93 6.95
CA GLY A 50 -5.89 -2.40 8.12
C GLY A 50 -5.70 -1.57 9.40
N HIS A 51 -4.76 -0.62 9.43
CA HIS A 51 -4.57 0.23 10.60
C HIS A 51 -5.84 1.06 10.83
N PRO A 52 -6.39 1.10 12.07
CA PRO A 52 -7.67 1.79 12.34
C PRO A 52 -7.67 3.27 11.95
N GLN A 53 -6.52 3.92 11.97
CA GLN A 53 -6.37 5.34 11.61
C GLN A 53 -5.97 5.56 10.16
N ASN A 54 -5.79 4.51 9.36
CA ASN A 54 -5.53 4.66 7.93
C ASN A 54 -6.80 5.10 7.22
N ARG A 55 -6.70 6.14 6.41
CA ARG A 55 -7.85 6.77 5.73
C ARG A 55 -8.13 6.21 4.34
N PHE A 56 -7.42 5.18 3.90
CA PHE A 56 -7.52 4.67 2.52
C PHE A 56 -8.95 4.31 2.13
N TRP A 57 -9.60 3.45 2.89
CA TRP A 57 -10.95 2.97 2.55
C TRP A 57 -11.98 4.10 2.61
N LYS A 58 -11.84 5.02 3.55
CA LYS A 58 -12.72 6.19 3.67
C LYS A 58 -12.54 7.14 2.48
N VAL A 59 -11.30 7.41 2.09
CA VAL A 59 -10.99 8.27 0.92
C VAL A 59 -11.50 7.60 -0.35
N LEU A 60 -11.21 6.33 -0.55
CA LEU A 60 -11.62 5.61 -1.75
C LEU A 60 -13.15 5.55 -1.89
N ALA A 61 -13.87 5.27 -0.81
CA ALA A 61 -15.33 5.26 -0.82
C ALA A 61 -15.91 6.63 -1.22
N GLN A 62 -15.37 7.72 -0.69
CA GLN A 62 -15.82 9.06 -1.04
C GLN A 62 -15.56 9.40 -2.51
N VAL A 63 -14.38 9.04 -3.03
CA VAL A 63 -14.05 9.25 -4.45
C VAL A 63 -14.99 8.48 -5.36
N LEU A 64 -15.32 7.25 -4.99
CA LEU A 64 -16.16 6.37 -5.81
C LEU A 64 -17.67 6.59 -5.60
N GLY A 65 -18.06 7.48 -4.68
CA GLY A 65 -19.47 7.69 -4.36
C GLY A 65 -20.13 6.49 -3.69
N GLU A 66 -19.36 5.71 -2.94
CA GLU A 66 -19.82 4.50 -2.26
C GLU A 66 -19.94 4.72 -0.75
N LYS A 67 -20.76 3.87 -0.12
CA LYS A 67 -20.78 3.77 1.33
C LYS A 67 -19.45 3.19 1.82
N LEU A 68 -18.97 3.64 2.99
CA LEU A 68 -17.75 3.10 3.60
C LEU A 68 -17.85 1.58 3.79
N PRO A 69 -16.97 0.80 3.16
CA PRO A 69 -16.95 -0.66 3.37
C PRO A 69 -16.39 -0.99 4.76
N GLU A 70 -17.09 -1.81 5.50
CA GLU A 70 -16.73 -2.18 6.88
C GLU A 70 -16.09 -3.57 6.98
N THR A 71 -16.39 -4.45 6.03
CA THR A 71 -15.89 -5.83 6.01
C THR A 71 -14.96 -6.07 4.83
N ILE A 72 -14.13 -7.10 4.93
CA ILE A 72 -13.25 -7.51 3.82
C ILE A 72 -14.05 -7.86 2.56
N PRO A 73 -15.15 -8.63 2.63
CA PRO A 73 -15.98 -8.87 1.45
C PRO A 73 -16.53 -7.58 0.81
N GLN A 74 -16.94 -6.61 1.62
CA GLN A 74 -17.43 -5.32 1.12
C GLN A 74 -16.31 -4.52 0.42
N LYS A 75 -15.10 -4.53 0.98
CA LYS A 75 -13.93 -3.89 0.38
C LYS A 75 -13.59 -4.51 -0.98
N LYS A 76 -13.57 -5.83 -1.05
CA LYS A 76 -13.34 -6.54 -2.32
C LYS A 76 -14.42 -6.27 -3.35
N ALA A 77 -15.69 -6.25 -2.95
CA ALA A 77 -16.81 -5.95 -3.83
C ALA A 77 -16.74 -4.54 -4.40
N MET A 78 -16.36 -3.55 -3.60
CA MET A 78 -16.18 -2.17 -4.05
C MET A 78 -15.07 -2.05 -5.09
N LEU A 79 -13.92 -2.67 -4.87
CA LEU A 79 -12.81 -2.68 -5.83
C LEU A 79 -13.23 -3.33 -7.15
N LYS A 80 -13.87 -4.47 -7.09
CA LYS A 80 -14.35 -5.20 -8.28
C LYS A 80 -15.37 -4.39 -9.08
N LYS A 81 -16.33 -3.76 -8.40
CA LYS A 81 -17.35 -2.92 -9.04
C LYS A 81 -16.75 -1.78 -9.85
N HIS A 82 -15.66 -1.20 -9.35
CA HIS A 82 -15.00 -0.03 -9.96
C HIS A 82 -13.74 -0.38 -10.77
N HIS A 83 -13.51 -1.67 -11.03
CA HIS A 83 -12.38 -2.15 -11.83
C HIS A 83 -11.01 -1.71 -11.29
N ILE A 84 -10.86 -1.73 -9.97
CA ILE A 84 -9.65 -1.34 -9.29
C ILE A 84 -8.92 -2.58 -8.78
N ALA A 85 -7.65 -2.71 -9.15
CA ALA A 85 -6.73 -3.67 -8.57
C ALA A 85 -5.94 -3.02 -7.42
N LEU A 86 -5.55 -3.82 -6.45
CA LEU A 86 -4.83 -3.37 -5.26
C LEU A 86 -3.70 -4.34 -4.94
N TRP A 87 -2.51 -3.80 -4.76
CA TRP A 87 -1.33 -4.56 -4.35
C TRP A 87 -0.31 -3.63 -3.68
N ASP A 88 0.88 -4.17 -3.41
CA ASP A 88 2.03 -3.41 -2.95
C ASP A 88 3.22 -3.66 -3.89
N VAL A 89 4.14 -2.71 -3.94
CA VAL A 89 5.34 -2.83 -4.79
C VAL A 89 6.23 -3.97 -4.34
N LEU A 90 6.35 -4.20 -3.02
CA LEU A 90 7.31 -5.14 -2.47
C LEU A 90 6.68 -6.48 -2.08
N GLU A 91 7.31 -7.56 -2.52
CA GLU A 91 7.09 -8.91 -2.02
C GLU A 91 7.72 -9.10 -0.65
N SER A 92 8.94 -8.60 -0.47
CA SER A 92 9.65 -8.64 0.80
C SER A 92 10.69 -7.53 0.90
N CYS A 93 11.03 -7.20 2.13
CA CYS A 93 12.13 -6.31 2.45
C CYS A 93 12.56 -6.50 3.91
N THR A 94 13.68 -5.89 4.28
CA THR A 94 13.98 -5.67 5.69
C THR A 94 13.63 -4.24 6.07
N ILE A 95 13.09 -4.06 7.27
CA ILE A 95 12.58 -2.77 7.73
C ILE A 95 12.76 -2.67 9.25
N VAL A 96 12.94 -1.45 9.74
CA VAL A 96 12.94 -1.14 11.18
C VAL A 96 11.56 -0.61 11.57
N GLY A 97 10.78 -1.43 12.29
CA GLY A 97 9.42 -1.06 12.68
C GLY A 97 8.51 -0.79 11.47
N ALA A 98 7.95 0.42 11.38
CA ALA A 98 7.14 0.89 10.26
C ALA A 98 7.81 2.03 9.49
N SER A 99 9.12 2.22 9.65
CA SER A 99 9.87 3.33 9.06
C SER A 99 10.21 3.06 7.60
N ASP A 100 9.53 3.73 6.70
CA ASP A 100 9.76 3.61 5.24
C ASP A 100 11.20 3.95 4.82
N THR A 101 11.87 4.84 5.54
CA THR A 101 13.25 5.22 5.26
C THR A 101 14.26 4.13 5.60
N SER A 102 13.85 3.13 6.37
CA SER A 102 14.70 2.01 6.77
C SER A 102 14.60 0.78 5.85
N ILE A 103 13.79 0.85 4.80
CA ILE A 103 13.58 -0.27 3.87
C ILE A 103 14.88 -0.61 3.14
N GLU A 104 15.30 -1.88 3.26
CA GLU A 104 16.46 -2.46 2.58
C GLU A 104 16.15 -3.88 2.10
N ASP A 105 17.08 -4.51 1.39
CA ASP A 105 16.97 -5.89 0.89
C ASP A 105 15.66 -6.14 0.16
N VAL A 106 15.36 -5.28 -0.80
CA VAL A 106 14.08 -5.23 -1.50
C VAL A 106 13.95 -6.37 -2.52
N VAL A 107 12.84 -7.08 -2.45
CA VAL A 107 12.36 -7.98 -3.51
C VAL A 107 11.02 -7.43 -3.99
N PRO A 108 10.93 -6.94 -5.24
CA PRO A 108 9.68 -6.41 -5.75
C PRO A 108 8.69 -7.53 -6.10
N ASN A 109 7.40 -7.23 -5.98
CA ASN A 109 6.35 -8.07 -6.55
C ASN A 109 6.42 -8.04 -8.08
N LYS A 110 5.93 -9.09 -8.70
CA LYS A 110 5.87 -9.23 -10.17
C LYS A 110 4.68 -8.46 -10.74
N ILE A 111 4.74 -7.13 -10.66
CA ILE A 111 3.67 -6.24 -11.10
C ILE A 111 3.35 -6.43 -12.58
N SER A 112 4.37 -6.67 -13.42
CA SER A 112 4.19 -6.92 -14.85
C SER A 112 3.28 -8.12 -15.14
N GLU A 113 3.33 -9.18 -14.33
CA GLU A 113 2.46 -10.34 -14.50
C GLU A 113 0.99 -9.98 -14.24
N LEU A 114 0.71 -9.18 -13.20
CA LEU A 114 -0.64 -8.69 -12.92
C LEU A 114 -1.15 -7.82 -14.07
N VAL A 115 -0.34 -6.91 -14.55
CA VAL A 115 -0.72 -6.00 -15.65
C VAL A 115 -1.03 -6.80 -16.90
N GLN A 116 -0.25 -7.82 -17.23
CA GLN A 116 -0.49 -8.69 -18.38
C GLN A 116 -1.77 -9.53 -18.25
N ALA A 117 -2.15 -9.89 -17.04
CA ALA A 117 -3.35 -10.69 -16.74
C ALA A 117 -4.64 -9.87 -16.69
N THR A 118 -4.56 -8.55 -16.84
CA THR A 118 -5.67 -7.62 -16.64
C THR A 118 -5.75 -6.61 -17.79
N HIS A 119 -6.69 -5.66 -17.67
CA HIS A 119 -6.78 -4.49 -18.56
C HIS A 119 -6.22 -3.22 -17.89
N VAL A 120 -5.33 -3.38 -16.91
CA VAL A 120 -4.70 -2.23 -16.23
C VAL A 120 -3.93 -1.38 -17.24
N GLU A 121 -4.29 -0.12 -17.31
CA GLU A 121 -3.69 0.90 -18.17
C GLU A 121 -3.17 2.10 -17.38
N ARG A 122 -3.55 2.22 -16.10
CA ARG A 122 -3.11 3.30 -15.22
C ARG A 122 -2.68 2.74 -13.87
N ILE A 123 -1.56 3.26 -13.36
CA ILE A 123 -0.99 2.85 -12.07
C ILE A 123 -0.80 4.08 -11.19
N PHE A 124 -1.21 3.97 -9.94
CA PHE A 124 -1.04 5.01 -8.92
C PHE A 124 -0.33 4.41 -7.71
N CYS A 125 0.65 5.12 -7.19
CA CYS A 125 1.34 4.73 -5.97
C CYS A 125 0.85 5.59 -4.80
N THR A 126 0.43 4.94 -3.73
CA THR A 126 -0.08 5.60 -2.52
C THR A 126 1.06 6.00 -1.61
N GLY A 127 1.59 7.18 -1.83
CA GLY A 127 2.69 7.76 -1.10
C GLY A 127 4.02 7.81 -1.86
N ALA A 128 4.92 8.66 -1.40
CA ALA A 128 6.20 8.89 -2.05
C ALA A 128 7.12 7.66 -2.03
N THR A 129 7.10 6.88 -0.96
CA THR A 129 7.93 5.67 -0.84
C THR A 129 7.51 4.61 -1.86
N ALA A 130 6.22 4.33 -1.98
CA ALA A 130 5.71 3.39 -2.98
C ALA A 130 6.07 3.83 -4.39
N HIS A 131 5.92 5.11 -4.70
CA HIS A 131 6.26 5.67 -6.01
C HIS A 131 7.75 5.54 -6.33
N LYS A 132 8.61 5.88 -5.38
CA LYS A 132 10.07 5.76 -5.55
C LYS A 132 10.49 4.31 -5.77
N LEU A 133 9.94 3.37 -5.01
CA LEU A 133 10.22 1.94 -5.15
C LEU A 133 9.72 1.39 -6.50
N TYR A 134 8.53 1.79 -6.93
CA TYR A 134 7.99 1.41 -8.23
C TYR A 134 8.90 1.89 -9.37
N GLN A 135 9.27 3.15 -9.36
CA GLN A 135 10.15 3.72 -10.39
C GLN A 135 11.49 3.00 -10.46
N LYS A 136 12.05 2.66 -9.32
CA LYS A 136 13.37 2.01 -9.26
C LYS A 136 13.35 0.55 -9.68
N TYR A 137 12.32 -0.21 -9.27
CA TYR A 137 12.33 -1.67 -9.37
C TYR A 137 11.32 -2.26 -10.36
N CYS A 138 10.30 -1.53 -10.75
CA CYS A 138 9.18 -2.07 -11.53
C CYS A 138 8.90 -1.33 -12.84
N ALA A 139 9.11 -0.03 -12.91
CA ALA A 139 8.63 0.80 -14.01
C ALA A 139 9.13 0.33 -15.39
N GLU A 140 10.39 -0.01 -15.50
CA GLU A 140 11.00 -0.46 -16.76
C GLU A 140 10.38 -1.78 -17.24
N ASP A 141 10.23 -2.73 -16.33
CA ASP A 141 9.65 -4.05 -16.63
C ASP A 141 8.15 -3.97 -16.96
N VAL A 142 7.43 -3.11 -16.26
CA VAL A 142 5.98 -2.96 -16.44
C VAL A 142 5.64 -2.13 -17.69
N GLY A 143 6.43 -1.11 -17.98
CA GLY A 143 6.24 -0.24 -19.15
C GLY A 143 5.10 0.77 -19.01
N ILE A 144 4.55 0.96 -17.82
CA ILE A 144 3.53 1.97 -17.49
C ILE A 144 4.09 2.88 -16.42
N ASP A 145 4.06 4.19 -16.64
CA ASP A 145 4.43 5.17 -15.63
C ASP A 145 3.38 5.20 -14.52
N ALA A 146 3.84 5.29 -13.27
CA ALA A 146 2.96 5.45 -12.13
C ALA A 146 2.85 6.91 -11.72
N GLU A 147 1.65 7.33 -11.36
CA GLU A 147 1.41 8.62 -10.73
C GLU A 147 1.47 8.49 -9.20
N LYS A 148 1.99 9.51 -8.55
CA LYS A 148 2.09 9.54 -7.09
C LYS A 148 0.82 10.17 -6.50
N LEU A 149 0.21 9.45 -5.54
CA LEU A 149 -0.84 9.97 -4.68
C LEU A 149 -0.28 10.22 -3.27
N PRO A 150 -0.82 11.18 -2.52
CA PRO A 150 -0.43 11.37 -1.13
C PRO A 150 -0.80 10.15 -0.29
N SER A 151 0.04 9.83 0.70
CA SER A 151 -0.20 8.71 1.59
C SER A 151 -1.44 8.92 2.46
N THR A 152 -2.23 7.85 2.65
CA THR A 152 -3.36 7.80 3.58
C THR A 152 -2.96 7.35 4.99
N SER A 153 -1.68 7.03 5.19
CA SER A 153 -1.12 6.60 6.48
C SER A 153 -1.36 7.65 7.57
N PRO A 154 -1.58 7.21 8.83
CA PRO A 154 -1.62 8.13 9.97
C PRO A 154 -0.35 8.98 10.12
N ALA A 155 0.80 8.51 9.63
CA ALA A 155 2.04 9.30 9.60
C ALA A 155 1.94 10.56 8.75
N ASN A 156 0.99 10.64 7.82
CA ASN A 156 0.74 11.79 6.95
C ASN A 156 -0.46 12.62 7.44
N CYS A 157 -0.62 12.76 8.73
CA CYS A 157 -1.80 13.41 9.35
C CYS A 157 -1.94 14.91 9.01
N ALA A 158 -0.88 15.57 8.53
CA ALA A 158 -0.92 16.96 8.11
C ALA A 158 -1.79 17.20 6.87
N VAL A 159 -2.00 16.18 6.03
CA VAL A 159 -2.88 16.26 4.87
C VAL A 159 -4.30 15.94 5.29
N SER A 160 -5.24 16.88 5.05
CA SER A 160 -6.65 16.68 5.39
C SER A 160 -7.31 15.61 4.51
N ILE A 161 -8.42 15.04 5.00
CA ILE A 161 -9.18 14.07 4.22
C ILE A 161 -9.72 14.67 2.93
N GLU A 162 -10.14 15.95 2.95
CA GLU A 162 -10.63 16.67 1.78
C GLU A 162 -9.56 16.77 0.70
N LYS A 163 -8.33 17.06 1.08
CA LYS A 163 -7.17 17.08 0.16
C LYS A 163 -6.85 15.71 -0.39
N LEU A 164 -6.93 14.67 0.44
CA LEU A 164 -6.75 13.29 -0.01
C LEU A 164 -7.81 12.90 -1.03
N VAL A 165 -9.08 13.18 -0.76
CA VAL A 165 -10.18 12.87 -1.67
C VAL A 165 -9.98 13.59 -3.00
N GLU A 166 -9.63 14.87 -2.98
CA GLU A 166 -9.35 15.62 -4.21
C GLU A 166 -8.20 15.01 -5.02
N ALA A 167 -7.11 14.65 -4.36
CA ALA A 167 -5.97 14.02 -5.04
C ALA A 167 -6.34 12.65 -5.63
N TYR A 168 -7.10 11.83 -4.90
CA TYR A 168 -7.48 10.48 -5.34
C TYR A 168 -8.54 10.47 -6.45
N ARG A 169 -9.20 11.60 -6.75
CA ARG A 169 -10.11 11.70 -7.90
C ARG A 169 -9.43 11.43 -9.24
N GLN A 170 -8.11 11.51 -9.30
CA GLN A 170 -7.34 11.19 -10.51
C GLN A 170 -7.55 9.74 -10.99
N ILE A 171 -7.98 8.84 -10.11
CA ILE A 171 -8.21 7.43 -10.47
C ILE A 171 -9.50 7.19 -11.27
N LEU A 172 -10.40 8.14 -11.31
CA LEU A 172 -11.69 8.05 -12.02
C LEU A 172 -11.54 8.06 -13.55
#